data_06c03e83b11531ddbd64e2c421db8f51
#
_entry.id   06c03e83b11531ddbd64e2c421db8f51
#
_cell.length_a   1.000
_cell.length_b   1.000
_cell.length_c   1.000
_cell.angle_alpha   90.00
_cell.angle_beta   90.00
_cell.angle_gamma   90.00
#
_symmetry.space_group_name_H-M   'P 1'
#
loop_
_entity.id
_entity.type
_entity.pdbx_description
1 polymer ?
#
loop_
_entity_poly.entity_id
_entity_poly.type
_entity_poly.pdbx_seq_one_letter_code
_entity_poly.pdbx_strand_id
1 'polypeptide(L)'
;AACVRMTLPRYEDEGMVWSALVGETCRMHLTEADPCLCAVTFLDGEYKETDVEVLAWKTVKGSYPDTEHVKFRTLPEVTVASCTYRGSYALITDVYAAMIPWIEANGYETAGPMFNIYHVSPHDTKNPDEFVTEVCYPVKKK
;
A
#
# COMPACT_ATOMS: atom_id res chain seq x y z
N ALA A 1 0.20 -9.74 -8.78
CA ALA A 1 -0.03 -9.45 -7.37
C ALA A 1 -1.35 -10.05 -6.90
N ALA A 2 -1.39 -10.47 -5.64
CA ALA A 2 -2.61 -10.86 -4.95
C ALA A 2 -3.23 -9.60 -4.35
N CYS A 3 -4.48 -9.28 -4.70
CA CYS A 3 -5.11 -8.01 -4.36
C CYS A 3 -6.46 -8.23 -3.66
N VAL A 4 -6.74 -7.45 -2.61
CA VAL A 4 -8.05 -7.36 -1.96
C VAL A 4 -8.48 -5.90 -1.95
N ARG A 5 -9.67 -5.63 -2.52
CA ARG A 5 -10.29 -4.30 -2.46
C ARG A 5 -11.35 -4.32 -1.36
N MET A 6 -11.33 -3.33 -0.50
CA MET A 6 -12.25 -3.24 0.62
C MET A 6 -12.55 -1.79 0.97
N THR A 7 -13.79 -1.51 1.39
CA THR A 7 -14.14 -0.23 2.00
C THR A 7 -14.00 -0.38 3.51
N LEU A 8 -13.11 0.40 4.11
CA LEU A 8 -12.86 0.37 5.55
C LEU A 8 -13.69 1.46 6.25
N PRO A 9 -14.20 1.19 7.47
CA PRO A 9 -14.87 2.25 8.25
C PRO A 9 -13.95 3.43 8.49
N ARG A 10 -12.66 3.18 8.79
CA ARG A 10 -11.64 4.21 9.03
C ARG A 10 -10.26 3.65 8.66
N TYR A 11 -9.27 4.54 8.51
CA TYR A 11 -7.91 4.12 8.18
C TYR A 11 -7.30 3.18 9.23
N GLU A 12 -7.65 3.35 10.51
CA GLU A 12 -7.16 2.48 11.59
C GLU A 12 -7.63 1.03 11.45
N ASP A 13 -8.66 0.78 10.65
CA ASP A 13 -9.22 -0.55 10.42
C ASP A 13 -8.51 -1.31 9.28
N GLU A 14 -7.38 -0.84 8.82
CA GLU A 14 -6.60 -1.47 7.75
C GLU A 14 -6.29 -2.95 7.99
N GLY A 15 -6.20 -3.37 9.25
CA GLY A 15 -6.02 -4.78 9.60
C GLY A 15 -7.08 -5.70 9.03
N MET A 16 -8.30 -5.19 8.78
CA MET A 16 -9.39 -5.97 8.19
C MET A 16 -9.06 -6.46 6.79
N VAL A 17 -8.50 -5.58 5.94
CA VAL A 17 -8.16 -5.93 4.56
C VAL A 17 -6.97 -6.91 4.52
N TRP A 18 -6.00 -6.75 5.42
CA TRP A 18 -4.88 -7.68 5.53
C TRP A 18 -5.33 -9.05 6.03
N SER A 19 -6.27 -9.09 6.97
CA SER A 19 -6.84 -10.36 7.46
C SER A 19 -7.56 -11.10 6.34
N ALA A 20 -8.29 -10.41 5.47
CA ALA A 20 -8.94 -11.02 4.31
C ALA A 20 -7.91 -11.58 3.32
N LEU A 21 -6.87 -10.81 2.99
CA LEU A 21 -5.83 -11.25 2.08
C LEU A 21 -5.09 -12.49 2.59
N VAL A 22 -4.61 -12.44 3.82
CA VAL A 22 -3.87 -13.56 4.44
C VAL A 22 -4.79 -14.76 4.65
N GLY A 23 -6.02 -14.53 5.15
CA GLY A 23 -6.97 -15.61 5.43
C GLY A 23 -7.36 -16.42 4.21
N GLU A 24 -7.56 -15.77 3.05
CA GLU A 24 -7.93 -16.46 1.81
C GLU A 24 -6.74 -17.07 1.08
N THR A 25 -5.52 -16.54 1.26
CA THR A 25 -4.34 -17.03 0.55
C THR A 25 -3.51 -18.03 1.35
N CYS A 26 -3.72 -18.16 2.65
CA CYS A 26 -2.90 -19.04 3.50
C CYS A 26 -2.93 -20.51 3.08
N ARG A 27 -3.99 -20.97 2.42
CA ARG A 27 -4.14 -22.35 1.94
C ARG A 27 -3.63 -22.56 0.52
N MET A 28 -3.29 -21.49 -0.19
CA MET A 28 -2.90 -21.56 -1.60
C MET A 28 -1.42 -21.84 -1.81
N HIS A 29 -0.62 -21.82 -0.75
CA HIS A 29 0.82 -22.02 -0.80
C HIS A 29 1.49 -21.11 -1.86
N LEU A 30 1.17 -19.81 -1.80
CA LEU A 30 1.69 -18.83 -2.75
C LEU A 30 3.21 -18.75 -2.68
N THR A 31 3.83 -18.66 -3.85
CA THR A 31 5.26 -18.34 -3.95
C THR A 31 5.42 -16.83 -3.97
N GLU A 32 6.11 -16.27 -2.98
CA GLU A 32 6.35 -14.84 -2.91
C GLU A 32 7.35 -14.40 -3.98
N ALA A 33 7.12 -13.23 -4.55
CA ALA A 33 8.07 -12.64 -5.49
C ALA A 33 9.32 -12.16 -4.74
N ASP A 34 10.42 -12.00 -5.45
CA ASP A 34 11.66 -11.46 -4.89
C ASP A 34 12.01 -10.16 -5.65
N PRO A 35 11.91 -8.98 -5.02
CA PRO A 35 11.49 -8.77 -3.62
C PRO A 35 9.98 -8.95 -3.42
N CYS A 36 9.61 -9.41 -2.21
CA CYS A 36 8.20 -9.47 -1.82
C CYS A 36 7.77 -8.11 -1.29
N LEU A 37 6.82 -7.47 -1.99
CA LEU A 37 6.28 -6.17 -1.60
C LEU A 37 4.86 -6.35 -1.07
N CYS A 38 4.59 -5.78 0.10
CA CYS A 38 3.26 -5.70 0.70
C CYS A 38 2.86 -4.24 0.78
N ALA A 39 1.73 -3.87 0.20
CA ALA A 39 1.34 -2.47 0.07
C ALA A 39 -0.16 -2.28 0.16
N VAL A 40 -0.58 -1.05 0.42
CA VAL A 40 -1.98 -0.62 0.35
C VAL A 40 -2.06 0.62 -0.52
N THR A 41 -2.91 0.56 -1.55
CA THR A 41 -3.25 1.71 -2.40
C THR A 41 -4.54 2.32 -1.89
N PHE A 42 -4.55 3.65 -1.74
CA PHE A 42 -5.72 4.41 -1.28
C PHE A 42 -6.46 4.93 -2.51
N LEU A 43 -7.61 4.34 -2.81
CA LEU A 43 -8.32 4.52 -4.07
C LEU A 43 -9.15 5.80 -4.16
N ASP A 44 -9.47 6.44 -3.03
CA ASP A 44 -10.36 7.61 -3.00
C ASP A 44 -9.76 8.88 -3.60
N GLY A 45 -8.46 9.00 -3.67
CA GLY A 45 -7.79 10.20 -4.17
C GLY A 45 -7.84 11.42 -3.26
N GLU A 46 -8.56 11.35 -2.14
CA GLU A 46 -8.67 12.39 -1.13
C GLU A 46 -8.79 11.78 0.26
N TYR A 47 -8.53 12.59 1.31
CA TYR A 47 -8.71 12.16 2.68
C TYR A 47 -10.21 12.02 3.01
N LYS A 48 -10.57 10.89 3.63
CA LYS A 48 -11.91 10.64 4.17
C LYS A 48 -11.83 10.22 5.62
N GLU A 49 -12.82 10.63 6.42
CA GLU A 49 -12.92 10.23 7.82
C GLU A 49 -13.54 8.84 7.97
N THR A 50 -14.44 8.46 7.05
CA THR A 50 -15.13 7.18 7.05
C THR A 50 -15.25 6.62 5.64
N ASP A 51 -15.57 5.33 5.54
CA ASP A 51 -15.81 4.65 4.25
C ASP A 51 -14.64 4.82 3.28
N VAL A 52 -13.42 4.59 3.76
CA VAL A 52 -12.20 4.68 2.95
C VAL A 52 -12.03 3.43 2.09
N GLU A 53 -11.82 3.63 0.80
CA GLU A 53 -11.64 2.54 -0.14
C GLU A 53 -10.16 2.27 -0.35
N VAL A 54 -9.75 1.02 -0.12
CA VAL A 54 -8.35 0.61 -0.20
C VAL A 54 -8.19 -0.66 -1.03
N LEU A 55 -7.01 -0.82 -1.62
CA LEU A 55 -6.58 -2.04 -2.29
C LEU A 55 -5.29 -2.51 -1.62
N ALA A 56 -5.38 -3.58 -0.84
CA ALA A 56 -4.18 -4.23 -0.30
C ALA A 56 -3.64 -5.19 -1.35
N TRP A 57 -2.33 -5.23 -1.53
CA TRP A 57 -1.72 -6.13 -2.49
C TRP A 57 -0.36 -6.64 -2.02
N LYS A 58 -0.01 -7.82 -2.52
CA LYS A 58 1.23 -8.51 -2.22
C LYS A 58 1.77 -9.10 -3.52
N THR A 59 3.05 -8.92 -3.78
CA THR A 59 3.68 -9.47 -4.98
C THR A 59 3.89 -10.98 -4.83
N VAL A 60 3.51 -11.74 -5.86
CA VAL A 60 3.64 -13.20 -5.89
C VAL A 60 4.20 -13.65 -7.23
N LYS A 61 4.79 -14.85 -7.26
CA LYS A 61 5.23 -15.50 -8.49
C LYS A 61 4.19 -16.52 -8.93
N GLY A 62 3.94 -16.59 -10.24
CA GLY A 62 3.04 -17.56 -10.82
C GLY A 62 1.63 -17.07 -10.95
N SER A 63 0.77 -17.95 -11.43
CA SER A 63 -0.65 -17.67 -11.64
C SER A 63 -1.48 -18.51 -10.67
N TYR A 64 -2.51 -17.90 -10.09
CA TYR A 64 -3.39 -18.54 -9.14
C TYR A 64 -4.84 -18.18 -9.45
N PRO A 65 -5.82 -19.07 -9.14
CA PRO A 65 -7.22 -18.73 -9.35
C PRO A 65 -7.69 -17.66 -8.36
N ASP A 66 -8.56 -16.77 -8.83
CA ASP A 66 -9.21 -15.77 -7.97
C ASP A 66 -10.10 -16.46 -6.93
N THR A 67 -10.14 -15.90 -5.71
CA THR A 67 -11.06 -16.32 -4.66
C THR A 67 -12.20 -15.32 -4.53
N GLU A 68 -13.05 -15.45 -3.51
CA GLU A 68 -14.18 -14.54 -3.28
C GLU A 68 -13.71 -13.08 -3.13
N HIS A 69 -12.65 -12.84 -2.36
CA HIS A 69 -12.16 -11.50 -2.08
C HIS A 69 -10.79 -11.20 -2.67
N VAL A 70 -9.99 -12.23 -2.95
CA VAL A 70 -8.63 -12.07 -3.48
C VAL A 70 -8.64 -12.22 -4.99
N LYS A 71 -8.15 -11.19 -5.69
CA LYS A 71 -7.99 -11.19 -7.14
C LYS A 71 -6.51 -11.12 -7.49
N PHE A 72 -6.10 -11.92 -8.47
CA PHE A 72 -4.71 -11.93 -8.94
C PHE A 72 -4.60 -11.10 -10.20
N ARG A 73 -3.82 -10.03 -10.13
CA ARG A 73 -3.69 -9.05 -11.23
C ARG A 73 -2.23 -8.67 -11.43
N THR A 74 -1.89 -8.34 -12.66
CA THR A 74 -0.63 -7.70 -12.98
C THR A 74 -0.80 -6.21 -12.81
N LEU A 75 -0.02 -5.61 -11.90
CA LEU A 75 -0.06 -4.17 -11.68
C LEU A 75 0.83 -3.48 -12.73
N PRO A 76 0.40 -2.33 -13.28
CA PRO A 76 1.19 -1.63 -14.28
C PRO A 76 2.45 -1.03 -13.68
N GLU A 77 3.48 -0.86 -14.49
CA GLU A 77 4.66 -0.10 -14.14
C GLU A 77 4.29 1.37 -13.98
N VAL A 78 4.76 1.99 -12.90
CA VAL A 78 4.48 3.41 -12.62
C VAL A 78 5.75 4.12 -12.20
N THR A 79 5.83 5.42 -12.53
CA THR A 79 6.85 6.31 -12.00
C THR A 79 6.32 6.95 -10.73
N VAL A 80 7.07 6.87 -9.66
CA VAL A 80 6.63 7.38 -8.36
C VAL A 80 7.66 8.36 -7.76
N ALA A 81 7.15 9.33 -7.00
CA ALA A 81 7.94 10.04 -6.01
C ALA A 81 7.78 9.28 -4.71
N SER A 82 8.88 8.84 -4.11
CA SER A 82 8.83 8.05 -2.89
C SER A 82 9.66 8.64 -1.77
N CYS A 83 9.19 8.41 -0.54
CA CYS A 83 9.91 8.76 0.67
C CYS A 83 9.79 7.60 1.64
N THR A 84 10.93 7.04 2.05
CA THR A 84 10.97 5.97 3.03
C THR A 84 11.30 6.55 4.39
N TYR A 85 10.48 6.24 5.40
CA TYR A 85 10.74 6.67 6.76
C TYR A 85 10.74 5.48 7.72
N ARG A 86 11.42 5.66 8.85
CA ARG A 86 11.46 4.69 9.93
C ARG A 86 10.76 5.27 11.15
N GLY A 87 9.88 4.49 11.77
CA GLY A 87 9.15 4.88 12.96
C GLY A 87 7.66 4.57 12.87
N SER A 88 6.90 5.04 13.87
CA SER A 88 5.47 4.75 13.96
C SER A 88 4.67 5.42 12.84
N TYR A 89 3.48 4.89 12.57
CA TYR A 89 2.56 5.48 11.58
C TYR A 89 2.07 6.88 11.95
N ALA A 90 2.28 7.31 13.20
CA ALA A 90 1.97 8.69 13.59
C ALA A 90 2.79 9.73 12.80
N LEU A 91 3.94 9.33 12.25
CA LEU A 91 4.80 10.22 11.45
C LEU A 91 4.33 10.38 10.00
N ILE A 92 3.38 9.56 9.56
CA ILE A 92 3.02 9.48 8.13
C ILE A 92 2.41 10.78 7.60
N THR A 93 1.66 11.50 8.43
CA THR A 93 1.05 12.78 8.05
C THR A 93 2.12 13.82 7.73
N ASP A 94 3.21 13.85 8.49
CA ASP A 94 4.34 14.76 8.24
C ASP A 94 5.03 14.42 6.92
N VAL A 95 5.14 13.14 6.59
CA VAL A 95 5.71 12.68 5.32
C VAL A 95 4.84 13.13 4.15
N TYR A 96 3.52 12.98 4.24
CA TYR A 96 2.59 13.45 3.22
C TYR A 96 2.70 14.96 3.02
N ALA A 97 2.74 15.71 4.12
CA ALA A 97 2.83 17.17 4.08
C ALA A 97 4.14 17.67 3.42
N ALA A 98 5.22 16.90 3.53
CA ALA A 98 6.49 17.22 2.90
C ALA A 98 6.55 16.83 1.42
N MET A 99 5.91 15.73 1.04
CA MET A 99 6.00 15.17 -0.31
C MET A 99 5.28 16.00 -1.37
N ILE A 100 4.08 16.49 -1.09
CA ILE A 100 3.27 17.23 -2.07
C ILE A 100 3.99 18.50 -2.56
N PRO A 101 4.50 19.40 -1.69
CA PRO A 101 5.27 20.55 -2.15
C PRO A 101 6.54 20.18 -2.90
N TRP A 102 7.20 19.09 -2.48
CA TRP A 102 8.42 18.62 -3.16
C TRP A 102 8.12 18.18 -4.60
N ILE A 103 7.02 17.44 -4.81
CA ILE A 103 6.59 16.98 -6.13
C ILE A 103 6.35 18.18 -7.05
N GLU A 104 5.61 19.18 -6.59
CA GLU A 104 5.32 20.39 -7.35
C GLU A 104 6.58 21.19 -7.65
N ALA A 105 7.47 21.36 -6.66
CA ALA A 105 8.71 22.12 -6.79
C ALA A 105 9.68 21.47 -7.80
N ASN A 106 9.59 20.18 -8.03
CA ASN A 106 10.46 19.44 -8.95
C ASN A 106 9.83 19.24 -10.34
N GLY A 107 8.72 19.90 -10.63
CA GLY A 107 8.11 19.88 -11.97
C GLY A 107 7.26 18.65 -12.27
N TYR A 108 6.75 17.99 -11.24
CA TYR A 108 5.87 16.83 -11.35
C TYR A 108 4.49 17.12 -10.81
N GLU A 109 3.52 16.30 -11.22
CA GLU A 109 2.18 16.32 -10.66
C GLU A 109 1.75 14.88 -10.34
N THR A 110 0.81 14.71 -9.42
CA THR A 110 0.30 13.39 -9.08
C THR A 110 -0.51 12.82 -10.25
N ALA A 111 -0.32 11.52 -10.52
CA ALA A 111 -0.88 10.86 -11.69
C ALA A 111 -1.77 9.66 -11.37
N GLY A 112 -2.02 9.39 -10.09
CA GLY A 112 -2.85 8.26 -9.68
C GLY A 112 -2.94 8.12 -8.16
N PRO A 113 -3.64 7.09 -7.68
CA PRO A 113 -3.78 6.86 -6.24
C PRO A 113 -2.43 6.57 -5.60
N MET A 114 -2.18 7.21 -4.46
CA MET A 114 -0.97 6.94 -3.69
C MET A 114 -1.03 5.57 -3.02
N PHE A 115 0.13 5.00 -2.75
CA PHE A 115 0.21 3.74 -1.99
C PHE A 115 1.38 3.76 -1.03
N ASN A 116 1.26 2.95 0.04
CA ASN A 116 2.32 2.74 1.02
C ASN A 116 2.83 1.32 0.89
N ILE A 117 4.16 1.16 0.80
CA ILE A 117 4.81 -0.14 0.84
C ILE A 117 5.34 -0.36 2.25
N TYR A 118 4.95 -1.46 2.87
CA TYR A 118 5.35 -1.79 4.24
C TYR A 118 6.55 -2.73 4.20
N HIS A 119 7.75 -2.19 4.38
CA HIS A 119 9.00 -2.97 4.41
C HIS A 119 9.19 -3.69 5.74
N VAL A 120 8.90 -2.99 6.84
CA VAL A 120 8.87 -3.56 8.19
C VAL A 120 7.55 -3.13 8.82
N SER A 121 6.69 -4.09 9.12
CA SER A 121 5.32 -3.86 9.57
C SER A 121 5.08 -4.43 10.97
N PRO A 122 3.88 -4.21 11.56
CA PRO A 122 3.50 -4.85 12.82
C PRO A 122 3.57 -6.39 12.78
N HIS A 123 3.56 -6.99 11.59
CA HIS A 123 3.74 -8.43 11.42
C HIS A 123 5.20 -8.85 11.69
N ASP A 124 6.17 -7.97 11.37
CA ASP A 124 7.60 -8.24 11.49
C ASP A 124 8.16 -7.88 12.87
N THR A 125 7.61 -6.84 13.50
CA THR A 125 8.08 -6.34 14.80
C THR A 125 6.92 -5.75 15.59
N LYS A 126 7.01 -5.82 16.93
CA LYS A 126 6.05 -5.18 17.83
C LYS A 126 6.48 -3.78 18.25
N ASN A 127 7.69 -3.36 17.90
CA ASN A 127 8.22 -2.06 18.26
C ASN A 127 7.95 -1.05 17.12
N PRO A 128 7.04 -0.07 17.32
CA PRO A 128 6.72 0.92 16.27
C PRO A 128 7.92 1.71 15.77
N ASP A 129 8.95 1.89 16.58
CA ASP A 129 10.17 2.61 16.19
C ASP A 129 10.98 1.86 15.12
N GLU A 130 10.70 0.59 14.92
CA GLU A 130 11.36 -0.27 13.93
C GLU A 130 10.58 -0.37 12.61
N PHE A 131 9.36 0.17 12.53
CA PHE A 131 8.57 0.14 11.30
C PHE A 131 9.29 0.92 10.19
N VAL A 132 9.28 0.37 8.97
CA VAL A 132 9.83 1.04 7.79
C VAL A 132 8.75 1.06 6.72
N THR A 133 8.35 2.25 6.32
CA THR A 133 7.28 2.47 5.34
C THR A 133 7.79 3.35 4.22
N GLU A 134 7.50 2.95 2.99
CA GLU A 134 7.77 3.77 1.81
C GLU A 134 6.46 4.35 1.30
N VAL A 135 6.36 5.68 1.31
CA VAL A 135 5.19 6.40 0.79
C VAL A 135 5.44 6.70 -0.68
N CYS A 136 4.53 6.28 -1.55
CA CYS A 136 4.68 6.40 -2.99
C CYS A 136 3.51 7.18 -3.60
N TYR A 137 3.83 8.26 -4.32
CA TYR A 137 2.87 9.01 -5.13
C TYR A 137 3.17 8.77 -6.60
N PRO A 138 2.27 8.11 -7.36
CA PRO A 138 2.42 8.05 -8.80
C PRO A 138 2.46 9.46 -9.39
N VAL A 139 3.46 9.75 -10.22
CA VAL A 139 3.70 11.10 -10.75
C VAL A 139 3.97 11.05 -12.24
N LYS A 140 3.73 12.22 -12.90
CA LYS A 140 4.12 12.46 -14.28
C LYS A 140 4.70 13.87 -14.37
N LYS A 141 5.51 14.13 -15.37
CA LYS A 141 6.02 15.48 -15.62
C LYS A 141 4.86 16.40 -16.01
N LYS A 142 4.90 17.62 -15.50
CA LYS A 142 3.95 18.66 -15.90
C LYS A 142 4.11 19.03 -17.37
#